data_03e11f4db1a9d1a3866411f563b4f200
#
_entry.id   03e11f4db1a9d1a3866411f563b4f200
#
_cell.length_a   1.000
_cell.length_b   1.000
_cell.length_c   1.000
_cell.angle_alpha   90.00
_cell.angle_beta   90.00
_cell.angle_gamma   90.00
#
_symmetry.space_group_name_H-M   'P 1'
#
loop_
_entity.id
_entity.type
_entity.pdbx_description
1 polymer ?
#
loop_
_entity_poly.entity_id
_entity_poly.type
_entity_poly.pdbx_seq_one_letter_code
_entity_poly.pdbx_strand_id
1 'polypeptide(L)'
;MREPRPGPTEMSPVLPTHRVAAHLARRFHQICLGVTAEILAPEDLPPLAWGVMAAVQEQPGSGQRQLANSMGVDAVTFGQIIDFLEQKALIRRQIDPNDRRARQLYPTRRAADLRRRLRPTLLAALDQMLSPLSKTERASLLDMLVRVIQANDSYARPGNGRRKPRRKSKP
;
A
#
# COMPACT_ATOMS: atom_id res chain seq x y z
N MET A 1 -14.86 -20.20 18.96
CA MET A 1 -15.77 -19.20 19.57
C MET A 1 -15.01 -17.87 19.51
N ARG A 2 -15.38 -16.97 18.59
CA ARG A 2 -14.72 -15.65 18.44
C ARG A 2 -15.29 -14.72 19.50
N GLU A 3 -14.42 -14.08 20.28
CA GLU A 3 -14.84 -13.00 21.16
C GLU A 3 -15.55 -11.89 20.36
N PRO A 4 -16.64 -11.32 20.88
CA PRO A 4 -17.32 -10.22 20.23
C PRO A 4 -16.35 -9.02 20.14
N ARG A 5 -16.32 -8.33 18.99
CA ARG A 5 -15.61 -7.07 18.84
C ARG A 5 -16.02 -6.13 19.96
N PRO A 6 -15.07 -5.45 20.63
CA PRO A 6 -15.45 -4.42 21.59
C PRO A 6 -16.38 -3.42 20.89
N GLY A 7 -17.51 -3.13 21.52
CA GLY A 7 -18.44 -2.10 21.08
C GLY A 7 -17.75 -0.74 20.93
N PRO A 8 -18.44 0.31 20.44
CA PRO A 8 -17.83 1.61 20.20
C PRO A 8 -17.19 2.10 21.52
N THR A 9 -15.92 1.77 21.66
CA THR A 9 -15.07 2.25 22.74
C THR A 9 -15.11 3.77 22.66
N GLU A 10 -15.40 4.44 23.78
CA GLU A 10 -15.27 5.88 23.90
C GLU A 10 -14.07 6.36 23.11
N MET A 11 -14.32 7.18 22.09
CA MET A 11 -13.28 7.68 21.20
C MET A 11 -12.24 8.38 22.07
N SER A 12 -11.08 7.76 22.26
CA SER A 12 -9.96 8.42 22.92
C SER A 12 -9.74 9.76 22.23
N PRO A 13 -9.83 10.89 22.95
CA PRO A 13 -9.75 12.20 22.33
C PRO A 13 -8.40 12.33 21.61
N VAL A 14 -8.45 12.68 20.33
CA VAL A 14 -7.23 12.99 19.59
C VAL A 14 -6.64 14.26 20.20
N LEU A 15 -5.54 14.12 20.91
CA LEU A 15 -4.87 15.26 21.55
C LEU A 15 -4.58 16.34 20.50
N PRO A 16 -4.70 17.64 20.86
CA PRO A 16 -4.43 18.75 19.94
C PRO A 16 -3.06 18.65 19.25
N THR A 17 -2.04 18.19 19.97
CA THR A 17 -0.70 17.91 19.43
C THR A 17 -0.67 16.80 18.38
N HIS A 18 -1.70 15.94 18.32
CA HIS A 18 -1.82 14.88 17.33
C HIS A 18 -2.63 15.29 16.10
N ARG A 19 -3.20 16.49 16.07
CA ARG A 19 -3.91 17.02 14.88
C ARG A 19 -2.96 17.57 13.82
N VAL A 20 -1.77 16.99 13.71
CA VAL A 20 -0.80 17.26 12.67
C VAL A 20 -0.98 16.25 11.56
N ALA A 21 -0.96 16.69 10.30
CA ALA A 21 -1.21 15.84 9.14
C ALA A 21 -0.40 14.53 9.15
N ALA A 22 0.88 14.58 9.51
CA ALA A 22 1.74 13.39 9.56
C ALA A 22 1.26 12.35 10.60
N HIS A 23 0.81 12.78 11.79
CA HIS A 23 0.30 11.88 12.82
C HIS A 23 -1.04 11.28 12.43
N LEU A 24 -1.95 12.07 11.87
CA LEU A 24 -3.24 11.62 11.40
C LEU A 24 -3.10 10.64 10.24
N ALA A 25 -2.26 10.96 9.25
CA ALA A 25 -1.97 10.10 8.12
C ALA A 25 -1.40 8.74 8.56
N ARG A 26 -0.46 8.74 9.52
CA ARG A 26 0.09 7.50 10.08
C ARG A 26 -0.99 6.66 10.75
N ARG A 27 -1.83 7.25 11.62
CA ARG A 27 -2.90 6.50 12.30
C ARG A 27 -3.93 5.98 11.31
N PHE A 28 -4.34 6.81 10.37
CA PHE A 28 -5.26 6.42 9.31
C PHE A 28 -4.70 5.24 8.50
N HIS A 29 -3.45 5.32 8.09
CA HIS A 29 -2.77 4.22 7.39
C HIS A 29 -2.74 2.93 8.22
N GLN A 30 -2.45 3.00 9.54
CA GLN A 30 -2.46 1.82 10.41
C GLN A 30 -3.85 1.17 10.50
N ILE A 31 -4.91 1.97 10.54
CA ILE A 31 -6.30 1.46 10.51
C ILE A 31 -6.57 0.76 9.17
N CYS A 32 -6.21 1.38 8.04
CA CYS A 32 -6.35 0.77 6.71
C CYS A 32 -5.61 -0.58 6.63
N LEU A 33 -4.38 -0.64 7.15
CA LEU A 33 -3.59 -1.88 7.19
C LEU A 33 -4.28 -2.96 8.03
N GLY A 34 -4.80 -2.62 9.23
CA GLY A 34 -5.50 -3.57 10.09
C GLY A 34 -6.74 -4.17 9.41
N VAL A 35 -7.61 -3.30 8.86
CA VAL A 35 -8.81 -3.73 8.12
C VAL A 35 -8.46 -4.63 6.93
N THR A 36 -7.42 -4.26 6.19
CA THR A 36 -6.99 -5.02 5.01
C THR A 36 -6.37 -6.36 5.42
N ALA A 37 -5.56 -6.39 6.47
CA ALA A 37 -4.88 -7.59 6.95
C ALA A 37 -5.88 -8.67 7.41
N GLU A 38 -6.96 -8.31 8.10
CA GLU A 38 -7.99 -9.25 8.53
C GLU A 38 -8.61 -10.01 7.34
N ILE A 39 -8.86 -9.30 6.22
CA ILE A 39 -9.48 -9.88 5.03
C ILE A 39 -8.49 -10.74 4.24
N LEU A 40 -7.22 -10.35 4.23
CA LEU A 40 -6.17 -11.03 3.48
C LEU A 40 -5.53 -12.19 4.25
N ALA A 41 -5.75 -12.29 5.56
CA ALA A 41 -5.16 -13.34 6.41
C ALA A 41 -5.47 -14.77 5.93
N PRO A 42 -6.70 -15.11 5.47
CA PRO A 42 -6.98 -16.47 4.96
C PRO A 42 -6.16 -16.86 3.72
N GLU A 43 -5.66 -15.87 2.97
CA GLU A 43 -4.82 -16.07 1.78
C GLU A 43 -3.31 -16.03 2.12
N ASP A 44 -2.97 -15.80 3.39
CA ASP A 44 -1.60 -15.54 3.82
C ASP A 44 -0.93 -14.48 2.93
N LEU A 45 -1.62 -13.33 2.78
CA LEU A 45 -1.20 -12.25 1.91
C LEU A 45 -1.08 -10.93 2.70
N PRO A 46 0.13 -10.40 2.87
CA PRO A 46 0.31 -9.11 3.52
C PRO A 46 -0.36 -7.96 2.73
N PRO A 47 -0.89 -6.91 3.41
CA PRO A 47 -1.53 -5.77 2.75
C PRO A 47 -0.66 -5.11 1.67
N LEU A 48 0.64 -4.96 1.92
CA LEU A 48 1.56 -4.38 0.92
C LEU A 48 1.70 -5.28 -0.31
N ALA A 49 1.75 -6.62 -0.13
CA ALA A 49 1.79 -7.56 -1.25
C ALA A 49 0.52 -7.50 -2.10
N TRP A 50 -0.65 -7.33 -1.47
CA TRP A 50 -1.90 -7.06 -2.18
C TRP A 50 -1.81 -5.79 -3.02
N GLY A 51 -1.32 -4.68 -2.46
CA GLY A 51 -1.13 -3.42 -3.17
C GLY A 51 -0.17 -3.54 -4.36
N VAL A 52 0.96 -4.23 -4.18
CA VAL A 52 1.92 -4.50 -5.26
C VAL A 52 1.30 -5.36 -6.35
N MET A 53 0.59 -6.42 -6.00
CA MET A 53 -0.12 -7.26 -6.97
C MET A 53 -1.15 -6.45 -7.76
N ALA A 54 -1.89 -5.56 -7.11
CA ALA A 54 -2.85 -4.68 -7.78
C ALA A 54 -2.15 -3.73 -8.76
N ALA A 55 -1.03 -3.11 -8.38
CA ALA A 55 -0.25 -2.22 -9.24
C ALA A 55 0.29 -2.94 -10.49
N VAL A 56 0.79 -4.17 -10.33
CA VAL A 56 1.23 -4.99 -11.46
C VAL A 56 0.07 -5.34 -12.41
N GLN A 57 -1.14 -5.55 -11.88
CA GLN A 57 -2.32 -5.81 -12.72
C GLN A 57 -2.82 -4.58 -13.48
N GLU A 58 -2.63 -3.40 -12.90
CA GLU A 58 -3.00 -2.13 -13.53
C GLU A 58 -1.98 -1.68 -14.59
N GLN A 59 -0.72 -2.08 -14.42
CA GLN A 59 0.39 -1.72 -15.31
C GLN A 59 1.23 -2.97 -15.68
N PRO A 60 0.68 -3.93 -16.43
CA PRO A 60 1.41 -5.12 -16.86
C PRO A 60 2.63 -4.73 -17.72
N GLY A 61 3.75 -5.42 -17.52
CA GLY A 61 4.98 -5.14 -18.25
C GLY A 61 5.83 -4.00 -17.66
N SER A 62 5.36 -3.34 -16.61
CA SER A 62 6.16 -2.31 -15.93
C SER A 62 7.39 -2.90 -15.27
N GLY A 63 8.48 -2.12 -15.27
CA GLY A 63 9.70 -2.47 -14.59
C GLY A 63 9.56 -2.42 -13.06
N GLN A 64 10.25 -3.33 -12.37
CA GLN A 64 10.21 -3.43 -10.90
C GLN A 64 10.56 -2.09 -10.22
N ARG A 65 11.61 -1.39 -10.70
CA ARG A 65 12.03 -0.10 -10.15
C ARG A 65 10.98 1.00 -10.34
N GLN A 66 10.32 1.01 -11.49
CA GLN A 66 9.27 1.97 -11.81
C GLN A 66 8.09 1.84 -10.83
N LEU A 67 7.60 0.60 -10.63
CA LEU A 67 6.49 0.34 -9.70
C LEU A 67 6.89 0.61 -8.25
N ALA A 68 8.09 0.25 -7.83
CA ALA A 68 8.58 0.56 -6.49
C ALA A 68 8.56 2.08 -6.21
N ASN A 69 9.02 2.88 -7.17
CA ASN A 69 9.03 4.34 -7.06
C ASN A 69 7.62 4.93 -7.02
N SER A 70 6.71 4.47 -7.88
CA SER A 70 5.32 4.97 -7.91
C SER A 70 4.54 4.65 -6.64
N MET A 71 4.91 3.56 -5.96
CA MET A 71 4.30 3.16 -4.69
C MET A 71 5.01 3.73 -3.46
N GLY A 72 6.11 4.48 -3.62
CA GLY A 72 6.90 4.97 -2.50
C GLY A 72 7.59 3.87 -1.68
N VAL A 73 7.75 2.66 -2.23
CA VAL A 73 8.37 1.50 -1.59
C VAL A 73 9.83 1.41 -1.97
N ASP A 74 10.73 1.18 -1.00
CA ASP A 74 12.13 0.99 -1.30
C ASP A 74 12.40 -0.29 -2.11
N ALA A 75 13.46 -0.27 -2.92
CA ALA A 75 13.73 -1.32 -3.89
C ALA A 75 13.97 -2.71 -3.24
N VAL A 76 14.52 -2.75 -2.02
CA VAL A 76 14.78 -4.01 -1.30
C VAL A 76 13.46 -4.62 -0.84
N THR A 77 12.64 -3.86 -0.13
CA THR A 77 11.31 -4.28 0.32
C THR A 77 10.44 -4.69 -0.86
N PHE A 78 10.44 -3.89 -1.93
CA PHE A 78 9.67 -4.20 -3.14
C PHE A 78 10.15 -5.51 -3.78
N GLY A 79 11.47 -5.73 -3.85
CA GLY A 79 12.05 -6.98 -4.36
C GLY A 79 11.59 -8.20 -3.58
N GLN A 80 11.65 -8.14 -2.25
CA GLN A 80 11.19 -9.21 -1.35
C GLN A 80 9.69 -9.54 -1.56
N ILE A 81 8.87 -8.51 -1.75
CA ILE A 81 7.44 -8.70 -2.02
C ILE A 81 7.21 -9.35 -3.38
N ILE A 82 7.96 -8.96 -4.41
CA ILE A 82 7.86 -9.60 -5.71
C ILE A 82 8.30 -11.08 -5.63
N ASP A 83 9.37 -11.40 -4.90
CA ASP A 83 9.81 -12.77 -4.67
C ASP A 83 8.70 -13.59 -3.98
N PHE A 84 8.09 -13.05 -2.95
CA PHE A 84 6.96 -13.64 -2.26
C PHE A 84 5.75 -13.90 -3.19
N LEU A 85 5.36 -12.90 -3.99
CA LEU A 85 4.25 -13.02 -4.92
C LEU A 85 4.53 -14.01 -6.06
N GLU A 86 5.78 -14.12 -6.50
CA GLU A 86 6.21 -15.09 -7.50
C GLU A 86 6.17 -16.51 -6.93
N GLN A 87 6.65 -16.74 -5.70
CA GLN A 87 6.52 -18.02 -4.99
C GLN A 87 5.06 -18.47 -4.83
N LYS A 88 4.13 -17.52 -4.63
CA LYS A 88 2.68 -17.79 -4.58
C LYS A 88 2.05 -17.95 -5.98
N ALA A 89 2.84 -17.87 -7.04
CA ALA A 89 2.38 -17.91 -8.44
C ALA A 89 1.33 -16.81 -8.76
N LEU A 90 1.43 -15.64 -8.12
CA LEU A 90 0.56 -14.49 -8.35
C LEU A 90 1.17 -13.51 -9.36
N ILE A 91 2.49 -13.44 -9.44
CA ILE A 91 3.23 -12.61 -10.40
C ILE A 91 4.24 -13.50 -11.12
N ARG A 92 4.64 -13.11 -12.31
CA ARG A 92 5.76 -13.66 -13.06
C ARG A 92 6.67 -12.55 -13.55
N ARG A 93 7.97 -12.77 -13.51
CA ARG A 93 8.98 -11.91 -14.11
C ARG A 93 9.28 -12.36 -15.53
N GLN A 94 9.49 -11.40 -16.41
CA GLN A 94 10.04 -11.62 -17.75
C GLN A 94 11.26 -10.74 -17.98
N ILE A 95 12.20 -11.19 -18.78
CA ILE A 95 13.32 -10.36 -19.22
C ILE A 95 12.78 -9.28 -20.14
N ASP A 96 13.17 -8.03 -19.92
CA ASP A 96 12.84 -6.94 -20.84
C ASP A 96 13.53 -7.21 -22.20
N PRO A 97 12.81 -7.23 -23.31
CA PRO A 97 13.41 -7.47 -24.62
C PRO A 97 14.44 -6.40 -25.02
N ASN A 98 14.33 -5.19 -24.46
CA ASN A 98 15.21 -4.05 -24.76
C ASN A 98 16.38 -3.90 -23.76
N ASP A 99 16.23 -4.47 -22.56
CA ASP A 99 17.29 -4.44 -21.53
C ASP A 99 17.32 -5.77 -20.76
N ARG A 100 18.28 -6.63 -21.09
CA ARG A 100 18.45 -7.96 -20.46
C ARG A 100 18.71 -7.90 -18.95
N ARG A 101 19.07 -6.75 -18.40
CA ARG A 101 19.26 -6.54 -16.96
C ARG A 101 17.95 -6.15 -16.25
N ALA A 102 16.98 -5.65 -17.00
CA ALA A 102 15.69 -5.27 -16.48
C ALA A 102 14.72 -6.47 -16.45
N ARG A 103 13.79 -6.42 -15.50
CA ARG A 103 12.71 -7.40 -15.37
C ARG A 103 11.39 -6.66 -15.43
N GLN A 104 10.54 -7.13 -16.31
CA GLN A 104 9.14 -6.71 -16.42
C GLN A 104 8.25 -7.64 -15.58
N LEU A 105 7.25 -7.05 -14.95
CA LEU A 105 6.32 -7.76 -14.07
C LEU A 105 4.97 -7.96 -14.75
N TYR A 106 4.46 -9.17 -14.65
CA TYR A 106 3.17 -9.53 -15.21
C TYR A 106 2.31 -10.27 -14.18
N PRO A 107 0.99 -9.99 -14.14
CA PRO A 107 0.09 -10.75 -13.29
C PRO A 107 -0.14 -12.15 -13.90
N THR A 108 -0.46 -13.11 -13.05
CA THR A 108 -0.94 -14.42 -13.48
C THR A 108 -2.47 -14.45 -13.51
N ARG A 109 -3.05 -15.49 -14.12
CA ARG A 109 -4.49 -15.74 -14.05
C ARG A 109 -4.96 -15.89 -12.60
N ARG A 110 -4.16 -16.59 -11.77
CA ARG A 110 -4.44 -16.76 -10.33
C ARG A 110 -4.55 -15.42 -9.61
N ALA A 111 -3.68 -14.45 -9.90
CA ALA A 111 -3.78 -13.11 -9.34
C ALA A 111 -5.06 -12.39 -9.74
N ALA A 112 -5.47 -12.50 -11.01
CA ALA A 112 -6.71 -11.90 -11.49
C ALA A 112 -7.94 -12.52 -10.80
N ASP A 113 -7.96 -13.83 -10.64
CA ASP A 113 -9.04 -14.55 -9.95
C ASP A 113 -9.11 -14.18 -8.46
N LEU A 114 -7.96 -14.12 -7.79
CA LEU A 114 -7.85 -13.71 -6.40
C LEU A 114 -8.36 -12.27 -6.21
N ARG A 115 -7.93 -11.34 -7.05
CA ARG A 115 -8.38 -9.94 -6.98
C ARG A 115 -9.88 -9.81 -7.22
N ARG A 116 -10.42 -10.51 -8.19
CA ARG A 116 -11.87 -10.51 -8.49
C ARG A 116 -12.68 -10.97 -7.27
N ARG A 117 -12.20 -11.98 -6.55
CA ARG A 117 -12.86 -12.53 -5.37
C ARG A 117 -12.77 -11.60 -4.15
N LEU A 118 -11.61 -11.04 -3.86
CA LEU A 118 -11.38 -10.29 -2.61
C LEU A 118 -11.64 -8.78 -2.71
N ARG A 119 -11.48 -8.18 -3.90
CA ARG A 119 -11.62 -6.73 -4.08
C ARG A 119 -12.95 -6.17 -3.58
N PRO A 120 -14.12 -6.78 -3.86
CA PRO A 120 -15.41 -6.26 -3.37
C PRO A 120 -15.45 -6.19 -1.83
N THR A 121 -14.99 -7.24 -1.16
CA THR A 121 -14.97 -7.31 0.31
C THR A 121 -14.01 -6.28 0.91
N LEU A 122 -12.83 -6.12 0.30
CA LEU A 122 -11.85 -5.11 0.73
C LEU A 122 -12.40 -3.69 0.58
N LEU A 123 -13.01 -3.37 -0.56
CA LEU A 123 -13.60 -2.05 -0.78
C LEU A 123 -14.76 -1.78 0.18
N ALA A 124 -15.63 -2.75 0.41
CA ALA A 124 -16.73 -2.62 1.36
C ALA A 124 -16.23 -2.39 2.80
N ALA A 125 -15.17 -3.08 3.22
CA ALA A 125 -14.59 -2.91 4.55
C ALA A 125 -13.91 -1.54 4.71
N LEU A 126 -13.18 -1.06 3.70
CA LEU A 126 -12.60 0.27 3.70
C LEU A 126 -13.67 1.39 3.67
N ASP A 127 -14.78 1.18 2.93
CA ASP A 127 -15.91 2.11 2.94
C ASP A 127 -16.61 2.12 4.33
N GLN A 128 -16.78 0.95 4.94
CA GLN A 128 -17.29 0.83 6.29
C GLN A 128 -16.40 1.52 7.34
N MET A 129 -15.09 1.47 7.18
CA MET A 129 -14.14 2.22 8.02
C MET A 129 -14.39 3.73 7.95
N LEU A 130 -14.84 4.22 6.80
CA LEU A 130 -15.21 5.63 6.60
C LEU A 130 -16.66 5.95 6.98
N SER A 131 -17.40 5.02 7.63
CA SER A 131 -18.80 5.20 8.00
C SER A 131 -19.10 6.42 8.88
N PRO A 132 -18.17 6.95 9.71
CA PRO A 132 -18.39 8.22 10.41
C PRO A 132 -18.58 9.44 9.49
N LEU A 133 -18.23 9.32 8.21
CA LEU A 133 -18.37 10.37 7.21
C LEU A 133 -19.57 10.09 6.29
N SER A 134 -20.29 11.13 5.91
CA SER A 134 -21.27 11.08 4.84
C SER A 134 -20.62 10.75 3.49
N LYS A 135 -21.41 10.33 2.50
CA LYS A 135 -20.89 10.01 1.15
C LYS A 135 -20.12 11.16 0.53
N THR A 136 -20.63 12.40 0.68
CA THR A 136 -19.98 13.61 0.15
C THR A 136 -18.65 13.89 0.86
N GLU A 137 -18.61 13.74 2.19
CA GLU A 137 -17.36 13.93 2.97
C GLU A 137 -16.31 12.89 2.62
N ARG A 138 -16.70 11.62 2.38
CA ARG A 138 -15.76 10.57 1.93
C ARG A 138 -15.15 10.93 0.58
N ALA A 139 -15.95 11.35 -0.39
CA ALA A 139 -15.46 11.79 -1.69
C ALA A 139 -14.49 12.97 -1.53
N SER A 140 -14.88 13.99 -0.76
CA SER A 140 -14.05 15.17 -0.50
C SER A 140 -12.71 14.81 0.20
N LEU A 141 -12.73 13.88 1.15
CA LEU A 141 -11.52 13.40 1.81
C LEU A 141 -10.55 12.76 0.80
N LEU A 142 -11.05 11.89 -0.07
CA LEU A 142 -10.23 11.22 -1.07
C LEU A 142 -9.65 12.22 -2.08
N ASP A 143 -10.45 13.18 -2.56
CA ASP A 143 -10.00 14.22 -3.48
C ASP A 143 -8.93 15.11 -2.85
N MET A 144 -9.10 15.50 -1.57
CA MET A 144 -8.09 16.29 -0.85
C MET A 144 -6.78 15.50 -0.69
N LEU A 145 -6.84 14.22 -0.34
CA LEU A 145 -5.66 13.36 -0.24
C LEU A 145 -4.93 13.25 -1.58
N VAL A 146 -5.67 13.02 -2.68
CA VAL A 146 -5.10 12.96 -4.04
C VAL A 146 -4.37 14.25 -4.37
N ARG A 147 -5.00 15.41 -4.14
CA ARG A 147 -4.39 16.74 -4.41
C ARG A 147 -3.10 16.95 -3.63
N VAL A 148 -3.11 16.61 -2.32
CA VAL A 148 -1.92 16.74 -1.47
C VAL A 148 -0.79 15.82 -1.94
N ILE A 149 -1.10 14.55 -2.28
CA ILE A 149 -0.12 13.59 -2.77
C ILE A 149 0.48 14.05 -4.09
N GLN A 150 -0.34 14.42 -5.07
CA GLN A 150 0.13 14.87 -6.39
C GLN A 150 1.01 16.12 -6.30
N ALA A 151 0.64 17.09 -5.47
CA ALA A 151 1.42 18.32 -5.29
C ALA A 151 2.78 18.09 -4.60
N ASN A 152 2.94 16.97 -3.89
CA ASN A 152 4.12 16.69 -3.06
C ASN A 152 4.84 15.37 -3.44
N ASP A 153 4.56 14.80 -4.59
CA ASP A 153 5.09 13.49 -5.02
C ASP A 153 6.62 13.42 -4.98
N SER A 154 7.31 14.54 -5.23
CA SER A 154 8.77 14.62 -5.14
C SER A 154 9.34 14.26 -3.76
N TYR A 155 8.55 14.42 -2.70
CA TYR A 155 8.94 14.05 -1.32
C TYR A 155 8.66 12.57 -1.01
N ALA A 156 7.82 11.90 -1.79
CA ALA A 156 7.44 10.50 -1.57
C ALA A 156 8.49 9.48 -2.05
N ARG A 157 9.59 9.95 -2.63
CA ARG A 157 10.64 9.07 -3.17
C ARG A 157 11.25 8.19 -2.09
N PRO A 158 11.44 6.89 -2.34
CA PRO A 158 12.08 5.97 -1.41
C PRO A 158 13.44 6.49 -0.94
N GLY A 159 13.65 6.52 0.37
CA GLY A 159 14.88 7.04 0.99
C GLY A 159 14.84 8.52 1.38
N ASN A 160 13.84 9.30 0.96
CA ASN A 160 13.62 10.63 1.52
C ASN A 160 13.26 10.50 3.02
N GLY A 161 13.86 11.35 3.85
CA GLY A 161 13.70 11.27 5.31
C GLY A 161 14.68 10.31 6.02
N ARG A 162 15.43 9.47 5.31
CA ARG A 162 16.55 8.74 5.91
C ARG A 162 17.71 9.68 6.14
N ARG A 163 18.22 9.75 7.39
CA ARG A 163 19.38 10.57 7.74
C ARG A 163 20.55 10.12 6.88
N LYS A 164 21.05 10.98 5.97
CA LYS A 164 22.28 10.70 5.23
C LYS A 164 23.40 10.45 6.24
N PRO A 165 24.19 9.35 6.11
CA PRO A 165 25.31 9.14 7.01
C PRO A 165 26.24 10.35 6.91
N ARG A 166 26.57 10.92 8.08
CA ARG A 166 27.49 12.06 8.17
C ARG A 166 28.82 11.64 7.54
N ARG A 167 29.18 12.22 6.40
CA ARG A 167 30.49 12.02 5.83
C ARG A 167 31.52 12.34 6.90
N LYS A 168 32.26 11.34 7.40
CA LYS A 168 33.42 11.59 8.25
C LYS A 168 34.39 12.42 7.40
N SER A 169 34.59 13.70 7.77
CA SER A 169 35.71 14.48 7.28
C SER A 169 36.97 13.67 7.62
N LYS A 170 37.72 13.26 6.62
CA LYS A 170 39.08 12.74 6.85
C LYS A 170 39.92 13.84 7.49
N PRO A 171 40.74 13.48 8.49
CA PRO A 171 41.70 14.41 9.08
C PRO A 171 42.71 14.89 8.05
#